data_3d7a815ef53aa8fae41cefa5227e643a
#
_entry.id   3d7a815ef53aa8fae41cefa5227e643a
#
_cell.length_a   1.000
_cell.length_b   1.000
_cell.length_c   1.000
_cell.angle_alpha   90.00
_cell.angle_beta   90.00
_cell.angle_gamma   90.00
#
_symmetry.space_group_name_H-M   'P 1'
#
loop_
_entity.id
_entity.type
_entity.pdbx_description
1 polymer ?
#
loop_
_entity_poly.entity_id
_entity_poly.type
_entity_poly.pdbx_seq_one_letter_code
_entity_poly.pdbx_strand_id
1 'polypeptide(L)'
;MLNTLIVYEGKYGTAQKTAETFGYLLGNTHVCDVGKAPSEIAKYENMLLVFSLYGPQTAVKTKQYIQSIESSSLGRLKIGLAGIGISTIHFDKYIDDVTGLLGKAADYTCFIMGELRIAKLSKEDMQLLEMFKKTTGTEVEDKGEFDIKQIITKADEIRGIFKTCTIAMEKGKLWKEIEKFLTEHNTMALATAHDGVPRCSPVEYQYLDEKFYIVTEGGQKFAGILQNGRASIGIYNNYTSMGSVYGMQITATVKTVPLFSQEYYSVFEKRGISQETIKKLPINLYLISLTPTKFDVINSDFKKLGYDPKQQF
;
A
#
# COMPACT_ATOMS: atom_id res chain seq x y z
N MET A 1 -1.29 5.16 -11.47
CA MET A 1 -1.20 3.76 -10.95
C MET A 1 0.19 3.22 -11.30
N LEU A 2 0.74 2.33 -10.47
CA LEU A 2 1.92 1.58 -10.83
C LEU A 2 1.57 0.62 -11.97
N ASN A 3 2.40 0.54 -13.02
CA ASN A 3 2.28 -0.47 -14.06
C ASN A 3 3.51 -1.37 -13.96
N THR A 4 3.37 -2.48 -13.22
CA THR A 4 4.50 -3.26 -12.74
C THR A 4 4.45 -4.70 -13.22
N LEU A 5 5.55 -5.17 -13.81
CA LEU A 5 5.80 -6.58 -14.02
C LEU A 5 6.52 -7.16 -12.79
N ILE A 6 5.94 -8.19 -12.18
CA ILE A 6 6.56 -8.92 -11.06
C ILE A 6 6.90 -10.32 -11.56
N VAL A 7 8.19 -10.62 -11.61
CA VAL A 7 8.70 -11.92 -12.06
C VAL A 7 9.30 -12.64 -10.86
N TYR A 8 8.90 -13.89 -10.63
CA TYR A 8 9.45 -14.65 -9.52
C TYR A 8 10.16 -15.93 -9.95
N GLU A 9 11.18 -16.30 -9.18
CA GLU A 9 11.90 -17.57 -9.28
C GLU A 9 12.03 -18.20 -7.90
N GLY A 10 11.55 -19.45 -7.76
CA GLY A 10 11.69 -20.20 -6.52
C GLY A 10 11.17 -21.63 -6.66
N LYS A 11 11.66 -22.54 -5.79
CA LYS A 11 11.33 -23.98 -5.86
C LYS A 11 10.19 -24.36 -4.90
N TYR A 12 10.08 -23.71 -3.74
CA TYR A 12 9.28 -24.17 -2.60
C TYR A 12 8.08 -23.27 -2.28
N GLY A 13 7.73 -22.37 -3.21
CA GLY A 13 6.51 -21.56 -3.13
C GLY A 13 6.65 -20.21 -2.41
N THR A 14 7.69 -20.01 -1.58
CA THR A 14 7.85 -18.74 -0.84
C THR A 14 8.02 -17.55 -1.78
N ALA A 15 8.83 -17.67 -2.84
CA ALA A 15 9.01 -16.60 -3.82
C ALA A 15 7.70 -16.27 -4.56
N GLN A 16 6.95 -17.31 -4.95
CA GLN A 16 5.61 -17.13 -5.56
C GLN A 16 4.68 -16.37 -4.62
N LYS A 17 4.52 -16.85 -3.38
CA LYS A 17 3.65 -16.25 -2.38
C LYS A 17 4.04 -14.80 -2.07
N THR A 18 5.34 -14.51 -2.02
CA THR A 18 5.87 -13.15 -1.84
C THR A 18 5.52 -12.26 -3.04
N ALA A 19 5.74 -12.74 -4.26
CA ALA A 19 5.44 -11.99 -5.49
C ALA A 19 3.94 -11.70 -5.63
N GLU A 20 3.08 -12.69 -5.35
CA GLU A 20 1.62 -12.52 -5.33
C GLU A 20 1.19 -11.49 -4.28
N THR A 21 1.80 -11.53 -3.09
CA THR A 21 1.53 -10.57 -2.01
C THR A 21 1.94 -9.14 -2.43
N PHE A 22 3.11 -8.98 -3.05
CA PHE A 22 3.47 -7.69 -3.66
C PHE A 22 2.46 -7.27 -4.74
N GLY A 23 1.96 -8.23 -5.53
CA GLY A 23 0.92 -7.97 -6.53
C GLY A 23 -0.35 -7.35 -5.93
N TYR A 24 -0.85 -7.92 -4.83
CA TYR A 24 -1.99 -7.37 -4.10
C TYR A 24 -1.72 -5.98 -3.54
N LEU A 25 -0.55 -5.80 -2.92
CA LEU A 25 -0.19 -4.55 -2.25
C LEU A 25 0.09 -3.41 -3.24
N LEU A 26 0.79 -3.66 -4.33
CA LEU A 26 1.16 -2.64 -5.31
C LEU A 26 0.01 -2.29 -6.27
N GLY A 27 -0.82 -3.25 -6.62
CA GLY A 27 -1.94 -3.09 -7.56
C GLY A 27 -1.50 -2.77 -8.99
N ASN A 28 -2.36 -3.05 -9.98
CA ASN A 28 -2.05 -2.91 -11.41
C ASN A 28 -0.75 -3.62 -11.81
N THR A 29 -0.63 -4.87 -11.41
CA THR A 29 0.56 -5.69 -11.60
C THR A 29 0.27 -6.90 -12.49
N HIS A 30 1.30 -7.35 -13.22
CA HIS A 30 1.34 -8.67 -13.85
C HIS A 30 2.35 -9.51 -13.09
N VAL A 31 1.87 -10.52 -12.38
CA VAL A 31 2.70 -11.45 -11.59
C VAL A 31 2.85 -12.76 -12.35
N CYS A 32 4.08 -13.21 -12.57
CA CYS A 32 4.33 -14.47 -13.28
C CYS A 32 5.62 -15.18 -12.82
N ASP A 33 5.63 -16.50 -12.98
CA ASP A 33 6.86 -17.30 -12.90
C ASP A 33 7.83 -16.88 -14.00
N VAL A 34 9.13 -16.90 -13.72
CA VAL A 34 10.19 -16.52 -14.66
C VAL A 34 10.13 -17.30 -15.98
N GLY A 35 9.72 -18.57 -15.95
CA GLY A 35 9.54 -19.39 -17.16
C GLY A 35 8.35 -18.97 -18.04
N LYS A 36 7.47 -18.10 -17.52
CA LYS A 36 6.32 -17.54 -18.24
C LYS A 36 6.42 -16.03 -18.41
N ALA A 37 7.55 -15.44 -18.04
CA ALA A 37 7.74 -14.00 -18.11
C ALA A 37 7.74 -13.52 -19.58
N PRO A 38 7.06 -12.39 -19.88
CA PRO A 38 6.97 -11.87 -21.24
C PRO A 38 8.31 -11.37 -21.73
N SER A 39 8.66 -11.68 -22.99
CA SER A 39 9.81 -11.09 -23.67
C SER A 39 9.59 -9.61 -23.98
N GLU A 40 8.36 -9.23 -24.26
CA GLU A 40 7.97 -7.86 -24.58
C GLU A 40 7.52 -7.11 -23.33
N ILE A 41 8.38 -6.20 -22.84
CA ILE A 41 8.19 -5.48 -21.58
C ILE A 41 7.89 -3.98 -21.77
N ALA A 42 7.75 -3.53 -23.03
CA ALA A 42 7.55 -2.12 -23.36
C ALA A 42 6.34 -1.45 -22.69
N LYS A 43 5.31 -2.23 -22.37
CA LYS A 43 4.10 -1.73 -21.71
C LYS A 43 4.24 -1.47 -20.20
N TYR A 44 5.32 -1.94 -19.56
CA TYR A 44 5.54 -1.75 -18.14
C TYR A 44 6.44 -0.54 -17.89
N GLU A 45 6.27 0.10 -16.75
CA GLU A 45 7.11 1.18 -16.25
C GLU A 45 8.04 0.71 -15.13
N ASN A 46 7.65 -0.39 -14.48
CA ASN A 46 8.37 -0.95 -13.34
C ASN A 46 8.52 -2.45 -13.52
N MET A 47 9.61 -3.00 -12.97
CA MET A 47 9.85 -4.43 -12.86
C MET A 47 10.30 -4.76 -11.43
N LEU A 48 9.71 -5.78 -10.81
CA LEU A 48 10.15 -6.34 -9.54
C LEU A 48 10.55 -7.79 -9.76
N LEU A 49 11.81 -8.11 -9.52
CA LEU A 49 12.36 -9.45 -9.60
C LEU A 49 12.43 -10.04 -8.19
N VAL A 50 11.72 -11.14 -7.97
CA VAL A 50 11.58 -11.81 -6.66
C VAL A 50 12.20 -13.19 -6.77
N PHE A 51 13.30 -13.47 -6.08
CA PHE A 51 14.00 -14.74 -6.22
C PHE A 51 14.51 -15.29 -4.89
N SER A 52 14.52 -16.61 -4.80
CA SER A 52 15.06 -17.30 -3.62
C SER A 52 16.56 -17.44 -3.71
N LEU A 53 17.22 -17.30 -2.56
CA LEU A 53 18.69 -17.43 -2.43
C LEU A 53 19.06 -18.89 -2.18
N TYR A 54 19.64 -19.53 -3.18
CA TYR A 54 20.07 -20.95 -3.16
C TYR A 54 21.59 -21.09 -3.36
N GLY A 55 22.39 -20.22 -2.78
CA GLY A 55 23.84 -20.24 -2.97
C GLY A 55 24.21 -20.06 -4.45
N PRO A 56 25.09 -20.91 -5.02
CA PRO A 56 25.50 -20.78 -6.41
C PRO A 56 24.37 -20.84 -7.45
N GLN A 57 23.23 -21.43 -7.09
CA GLN A 57 22.05 -21.55 -7.97
C GLN A 57 21.07 -20.38 -7.81
N THR A 58 21.45 -19.32 -7.11
CA THR A 58 20.61 -18.15 -6.92
C THR A 58 20.30 -17.45 -8.25
N ALA A 59 19.00 -17.25 -8.51
CA ALA A 59 18.47 -16.44 -9.59
C ALA A 59 18.95 -16.86 -11.01
N VAL A 60 19.21 -18.16 -11.25
CA VAL A 60 19.74 -18.65 -12.54
C VAL A 60 18.81 -18.33 -13.70
N LYS A 61 17.52 -18.65 -13.56
CA LYS A 61 16.53 -18.38 -14.60
C LYS A 61 16.23 -16.88 -14.71
N THR A 62 16.23 -16.16 -13.59
CA THR A 62 16.08 -14.69 -13.57
C THR A 62 17.23 -14.01 -14.33
N LYS A 63 18.46 -14.47 -14.14
CA LYS A 63 19.63 -13.96 -14.90
C LYS A 63 19.49 -14.22 -16.40
N GLN A 64 19.07 -15.43 -16.79
CA GLN A 64 18.81 -15.78 -18.19
C GLN A 64 17.68 -14.91 -18.78
N TYR A 65 16.63 -14.67 -18.01
CA TYR A 65 15.53 -13.81 -18.44
C TYR A 65 16.00 -12.37 -18.66
N ILE A 66 16.78 -11.80 -17.75
CA ILE A 66 17.37 -10.46 -17.92
C ILE A 66 18.20 -10.38 -19.21
N GLN A 67 19.05 -11.38 -19.46
CA GLN A 67 19.89 -11.45 -20.64
C GLN A 67 19.10 -11.60 -21.96
N SER A 68 17.88 -12.09 -21.91
CA SER A 68 17.00 -12.20 -23.08
C SER A 68 16.28 -10.89 -23.44
N ILE A 69 16.34 -9.86 -22.56
CA ILE A 69 15.69 -8.57 -22.75
C ILE A 69 16.69 -7.57 -23.32
N GLU A 70 16.26 -6.74 -24.27
CA GLU A 70 17.08 -5.66 -24.77
C GLU A 70 17.46 -4.65 -23.67
N SER A 71 18.72 -4.28 -23.59
CA SER A 71 19.26 -3.35 -22.59
C SER A 71 18.55 -1.99 -22.61
N SER A 72 18.15 -1.51 -23.78
CA SER A 72 17.37 -0.27 -23.95
C SER A 72 16.03 -0.33 -23.23
N SER A 73 15.36 -1.47 -23.26
CA SER A 73 14.08 -1.72 -22.57
C SER A 73 14.27 -1.76 -21.05
N LEU A 74 15.34 -2.41 -20.56
CA LEU A 74 15.66 -2.44 -19.12
C LEU A 74 16.03 -1.05 -18.60
N GLY A 75 16.79 -0.26 -19.35
CA GLY A 75 17.22 1.09 -18.98
C GLY A 75 16.06 2.03 -18.67
N ARG A 76 14.92 1.84 -19.32
CA ARG A 76 13.71 2.66 -19.16
C ARG A 76 12.93 2.37 -17.88
N LEU A 77 12.96 1.14 -17.40
CA LEU A 77 12.17 0.69 -16.25
C LEU A 77 12.76 1.17 -14.91
N LYS A 78 11.92 1.34 -13.90
CA LYS A 78 12.34 1.25 -12.49
C LYS A 78 12.41 -0.23 -12.11
N ILE A 79 13.55 -0.65 -11.57
CA ILE A 79 13.80 -2.07 -11.27
C ILE A 79 14.07 -2.27 -9.79
N GLY A 80 13.27 -3.15 -9.18
CA GLY A 80 13.46 -3.63 -7.81
C GLY A 80 13.91 -5.09 -7.78
N LEU A 81 14.78 -5.43 -6.83
CA LEU A 81 15.26 -6.79 -6.57
C LEU A 81 14.88 -7.20 -5.15
N ALA A 82 14.18 -8.29 -4.98
CA ALA A 82 13.80 -8.86 -3.69
C ALA A 82 14.38 -10.27 -3.57
N GLY A 83 15.43 -10.41 -2.76
CA GLY A 83 16.05 -11.70 -2.46
C GLY A 83 15.44 -12.33 -1.21
N ILE A 84 14.99 -13.59 -1.32
CA ILE A 84 14.36 -14.34 -0.23
C ILE A 84 15.31 -15.40 0.28
N GLY A 85 15.63 -15.37 1.56
CA GLY A 85 16.57 -16.33 2.14
C GLY A 85 16.38 -16.49 3.66
N ILE A 86 17.12 -17.43 4.23
CA ILE A 86 17.14 -17.69 5.69
C ILE A 86 18.27 -16.93 6.40
N SER A 87 19.09 -16.24 5.62
CA SER A 87 20.27 -15.48 6.11
C SER A 87 20.61 -14.38 5.11
N THR A 88 21.11 -13.26 5.61
CA THR A 88 21.64 -12.15 4.80
C THR A 88 23.10 -12.39 4.36
N ILE A 89 23.73 -13.48 4.79
CA ILE A 89 25.10 -13.83 4.38
C ILE A 89 25.14 -13.94 2.85
N HIS A 90 26.06 -13.21 2.21
CA HIS A 90 26.23 -13.12 0.78
C HIS A 90 25.04 -12.48 0.01
N PHE A 91 24.07 -11.86 0.70
CA PHE A 91 22.94 -11.18 0.03
C PHE A 91 23.43 -10.16 -1.00
N ASP A 92 24.32 -9.26 -0.58
CA ASP A 92 24.86 -8.20 -1.45
C ASP A 92 25.51 -8.79 -2.70
N LYS A 93 26.32 -9.85 -2.55
CA LYS A 93 26.93 -10.55 -3.67
C LYS A 93 25.90 -11.07 -4.69
N TYR A 94 24.80 -11.67 -4.21
CA TYR A 94 23.77 -12.19 -5.12
C TYR A 94 22.97 -11.06 -5.79
N ILE A 95 22.78 -9.95 -5.10
CA ILE A 95 22.16 -8.75 -5.69
C ILE A 95 23.10 -8.15 -6.74
N ASP A 96 24.38 -8.03 -6.45
CA ASP A 96 25.40 -7.52 -7.41
C ASP A 96 25.48 -8.38 -8.67
N ASP A 97 25.46 -9.70 -8.52
CA ASP A 97 25.44 -10.66 -9.63
C ASP A 97 24.24 -10.46 -10.57
N VAL A 98 23.07 -10.10 -10.03
CA VAL A 98 21.87 -9.82 -10.82
C VAL A 98 21.90 -8.39 -11.39
N THR A 99 22.30 -7.42 -10.58
CA THR A 99 22.39 -6.00 -10.96
C THR A 99 23.39 -5.80 -12.11
N GLY A 100 24.51 -6.52 -12.10
CA GLY A 100 25.51 -6.47 -13.17
C GLY A 100 24.97 -6.80 -14.56
N LEU A 101 23.88 -7.56 -14.65
CA LEU A 101 23.22 -7.89 -15.91
C LEU A 101 22.18 -6.85 -16.36
N LEU A 102 21.77 -5.93 -15.48
CA LEU A 102 20.77 -4.92 -15.81
C LEU A 102 21.33 -3.76 -16.63
N GLY A 103 22.67 -3.60 -16.69
CA GLY A 103 23.34 -2.47 -17.32
C GLY A 103 23.16 -1.14 -16.57
N LYS A 104 22.57 -1.17 -15.38
CA LYS A 104 22.37 -0.04 -14.46
C LYS A 104 22.20 -0.53 -13.03
N ALA A 105 22.33 0.37 -12.06
CA ALA A 105 21.98 0.05 -10.66
C ALA A 105 20.49 -0.27 -10.54
N ALA A 106 20.14 -1.21 -9.67
CA ALA A 106 18.75 -1.43 -9.28
C ALA A 106 18.23 -0.20 -8.53
N ASP A 107 16.98 0.19 -8.79
CA ASP A 107 16.36 1.35 -8.12
C ASP A 107 15.96 1.02 -6.68
N TYR A 108 15.77 -0.26 -6.38
CA TYR A 108 15.44 -0.76 -5.06
C TYR A 108 15.96 -2.18 -4.86
N THR A 109 16.47 -2.48 -3.67
CA THR A 109 16.87 -3.83 -3.27
C THR A 109 16.37 -4.13 -1.87
N CYS A 110 15.91 -5.35 -1.62
CA CYS A 110 15.55 -5.76 -0.27
C CYS A 110 15.77 -7.26 -0.05
N PHE A 111 16.13 -7.57 1.19
CA PHE A 111 16.11 -8.93 1.71
C PHE A 111 14.75 -9.19 2.38
N ILE A 112 14.21 -10.38 2.14
CA ILE A 112 13.00 -10.88 2.78
C ILE A 112 13.34 -12.20 3.48
N MET A 113 13.02 -12.30 4.76
CA MET A 113 13.18 -13.55 5.49
C MET A 113 12.25 -14.60 4.90
N GLY A 114 12.83 -15.68 4.44
CA GLY A 114 12.11 -16.85 3.92
C GLY A 114 11.91 -17.92 4.98
N GLU A 115 11.36 -19.04 4.57
CA GLU A 115 11.24 -20.23 5.40
C GLU A 115 12.04 -21.40 4.82
N LEU A 116 12.67 -22.16 5.68
CA LEU A 116 13.28 -23.45 5.40
C LEU A 116 12.48 -24.52 6.12
N ARG A 117 12.02 -25.52 5.38
CA ARG A 117 11.39 -26.73 5.92
C ARG A 117 12.10 -27.93 5.34
N ILE A 118 12.93 -28.57 6.17
CA ILE A 118 13.81 -29.68 5.74
C ILE A 118 13.03 -30.79 5.09
N ALA A 119 11.88 -31.13 5.65
CA ALA A 119 10.99 -32.17 5.12
C ALA A 119 10.46 -31.92 3.70
N LYS A 120 10.56 -30.67 3.21
CA LYS A 120 10.11 -30.28 1.85
C LYS A 120 11.25 -30.25 0.84
N LEU A 121 12.50 -30.38 1.26
CA LEU A 121 13.64 -30.24 0.37
C LEU A 121 13.81 -31.43 -0.56
N SER A 122 14.25 -31.18 -1.79
CA SER A 122 14.72 -32.22 -2.70
C SER A 122 16.02 -32.84 -2.18
N LYS A 123 16.37 -34.02 -2.68
CA LYS A 123 17.63 -34.67 -2.31
C LYS A 123 18.86 -33.82 -2.67
N GLU A 124 18.80 -33.14 -3.81
CA GLU A 124 19.84 -32.25 -4.31
C GLU A 124 20.00 -31.04 -3.38
N ASP A 125 18.89 -30.43 -2.97
CA ASP A 125 18.92 -29.25 -2.09
C ASP A 125 19.36 -29.64 -0.66
N MET A 126 19.00 -30.82 -0.19
CA MET A 126 19.55 -31.39 1.05
C MET A 126 21.06 -31.54 1.01
N GLN A 127 21.62 -32.05 -0.09
CA GLN A 127 23.08 -32.18 -0.24
C GLN A 127 23.76 -30.80 -0.24
N LEU A 128 23.20 -29.81 -0.91
CA LEU A 128 23.71 -28.43 -0.90
C LEU A 128 23.68 -27.84 0.52
N LEU A 129 22.61 -28.09 1.26
CA LEU A 129 22.44 -27.61 2.62
C LEU A 129 23.46 -28.28 3.59
N GLU A 130 23.71 -29.59 3.44
CA GLU A 130 24.74 -30.30 4.19
C GLU A 130 26.17 -29.79 3.86
N MET A 131 26.44 -29.47 2.60
CA MET A 131 27.69 -28.83 2.21
C MET A 131 27.84 -27.44 2.86
N PHE A 132 26.78 -26.68 2.88
CA PHE A 132 26.73 -25.38 3.56
C PHE A 132 27.00 -25.52 5.05
N LYS A 133 26.36 -26.50 5.74
CA LYS A 133 26.63 -26.83 7.14
C LYS A 133 28.11 -27.11 7.38
N LYS A 134 28.71 -27.96 6.54
CA LYS A 134 30.15 -28.32 6.67
C LYS A 134 31.07 -27.11 6.49
N THR A 135 30.69 -26.17 5.61
CA THR A 135 31.55 -25.00 5.31
C THR A 135 31.37 -23.88 6.33
N THR A 136 30.20 -23.72 6.90
CA THR A 136 29.87 -22.56 7.77
C THR A 136 29.75 -22.94 9.25
N GLY A 137 29.67 -24.24 9.58
CA GLY A 137 29.37 -24.72 10.94
C GLY A 137 27.92 -24.44 11.39
N THR A 138 27.06 -24.00 10.50
CA THR A 138 25.66 -23.64 10.83
C THR A 138 24.82 -24.89 10.97
N GLU A 139 24.07 -25.06 12.06
CA GLU A 139 23.13 -26.17 12.22
C GLU A 139 21.99 -26.07 11.19
N VAL A 140 21.60 -27.27 10.67
CA VAL A 140 20.57 -27.40 9.68
C VAL A 140 19.29 -27.85 10.38
N GLU A 141 18.37 -26.93 10.56
CA GLU A 141 17.07 -27.12 11.19
C GLU A 141 15.99 -26.32 10.44
N ASP A 142 14.72 -26.61 10.71
CA ASP A 142 13.62 -25.79 10.22
C ASP A 142 13.80 -24.35 10.73
N LYS A 143 13.73 -23.37 9.83
CA LYS A 143 14.07 -22.00 10.15
C LYS A 143 13.21 -20.98 9.42
N GLY A 144 12.98 -19.87 10.09
CA GLY A 144 12.21 -18.75 9.52
C GLY A 144 10.72 -19.04 9.35
N GLU A 145 10.01 -18.02 8.96
CA GLU A 145 8.58 -18.07 8.65
C GLU A 145 8.23 -17.02 7.60
N PHE A 146 7.09 -17.21 6.94
CA PHE A 146 6.58 -16.22 6.00
C PHE A 146 5.99 -15.03 6.78
N ASP A 147 6.73 -13.91 6.80
CA ASP A 147 6.31 -12.69 7.50
C ASP A 147 5.62 -11.69 6.56
N ILE A 148 4.29 -11.67 6.63
CA ILE A 148 3.47 -10.72 5.87
C ILE A 148 3.73 -9.26 6.23
N LYS A 149 4.10 -8.95 7.48
CA LYS A 149 4.36 -7.57 7.93
C LYS A 149 5.61 -7.02 7.26
N GLN A 150 6.64 -7.85 7.13
CA GLN A 150 7.86 -7.48 6.40
C GLN A 150 7.53 -7.13 4.94
N ILE A 151 6.71 -7.94 4.27
CA ILE A 151 6.34 -7.70 2.87
C ILE A 151 5.52 -6.42 2.72
N ILE A 152 4.59 -6.13 3.64
CA ILE A 152 3.81 -4.88 3.66
C ILE A 152 4.76 -3.68 3.74
N THR A 153 5.72 -3.70 4.67
CA THR A 153 6.71 -2.63 4.83
C THR A 153 7.51 -2.42 3.54
N LYS A 154 8.00 -3.52 2.93
CA LYS A 154 8.76 -3.44 1.68
C LYS A 154 7.91 -2.96 0.49
N ALA A 155 6.63 -3.30 0.44
CA ALA A 155 5.72 -2.79 -0.57
C ALA A 155 5.49 -1.27 -0.46
N ASP A 156 5.43 -0.74 0.76
CA ASP A 156 5.30 0.70 0.97
C ASP A 156 6.57 1.45 0.54
N GLU A 157 7.77 0.89 0.82
CA GLU A 157 9.04 1.42 0.33
C GLU A 157 9.09 1.45 -1.21
N ILE A 158 8.70 0.33 -1.86
CA ILE A 158 8.65 0.21 -3.33
C ILE A 158 7.71 1.25 -3.94
N ARG A 159 6.54 1.50 -3.34
CA ARG A 159 5.59 2.52 -3.81
C ARG A 159 6.18 3.92 -3.86
N GLY A 160 7.10 4.24 -2.94
CA GLY A 160 7.81 5.52 -2.93
C GLY A 160 8.82 5.69 -4.07
N ILE A 161 9.28 4.56 -4.67
CA ILE A 161 10.36 4.52 -5.65
C ILE A 161 9.85 4.29 -7.08
N PHE A 162 8.86 3.42 -7.24
CA PHE A 162 8.35 3.02 -8.55
C PHE A 162 7.59 4.15 -9.23
N LYS A 163 7.71 4.22 -10.56
CA LYS A 163 7.02 5.22 -11.37
C LYS A 163 5.51 5.00 -11.34
N THR A 164 4.78 6.05 -11.10
CA THR A 164 3.34 6.09 -11.31
C THR A 164 3.05 6.54 -12.74
N CYS A 165 2.24 5.78 -13.47
CA CYS A 165 1.79 6.13 -14.82
C CYS A 165 0.51 6.98 -14.75
N THR A 166 0.42 7.91 -13.81
CA THR A 166 -0.79 8.70 -13.63
C THR A 166 -0.65 10.01 -14.39
N ILE A 167 -1.55 10.26 -15.34
CA ILE A 167 -1.73 11.59 -15.91
C ILE A 167 -2.43 12.43 -14.86
N ALA A 168 -1.60 13.11 -14.06
CA ALA A 168 -2.05 13.85 -12.90
C ALA A 168 -2.75 15.16 -13.31
N MET A 169 -3.83 15.49 -12.59
CA MET A 169 -4.47 16.80 -12.66
C MET A 169 -3.64 17.81 -11.88
N GLU A 170 -3.62 19.05 -12.34
CA GLU A 170 -3.01 20.16 -11.62
C GLU A 170 -3.68 20.31 -10.24
N LYS A 171 -2.85 20.52 -9.17
CA LYS A 171 -3.33 20.47 -7.78
C LYS A 171 -4.48 21.43 -7.49
N GLY A 172 -4.42 22.66 -7.95
CA GLY A 172 -5.49 23.63 -7.71
C GLY A 172 -6.80 23.25 -8.39
N LYS A 173 -6.72 22.58 -9.55
CA LYS A 173 -7.88 22.07 -10.26
C LYS A 173 -8.48 20.86 -9.54
N LEU A 174 -7.63 19.93 -9.08
CA LEU A 174 -8.05 18.76 -8.32
C LEU A 174 -8.70 19.16 -6.99
N TRP A 175 -8.14 20.19 -6.31
CA TRP A 175 -8.71 20.67 -5.07
C TRP A 175 -10.14 21.21 -5.25
N LYS A 176 -10.40 21.97 -6.32
CA LYS A 176 -11.74 22.46 -6.62
C LYS A 176 -12.75 21.31 -6.81
N GLU A 177 -12.35 20.23 -7.46
CA GLU A 177 -13.21 19.04 -7.62
C GLU A 177 -13.43 18.33 -6.28
N ILE A 178 -12.41 18.23 -5.43
CA ILE A 178 -12.52 17.68 -4.07
C ILE A 178 -13.49 18.53 -3.24
N GLU A 179 -13.26 19.83 -3.16
CA GLU A 179 -14.06 20.75 -2.35
C GLU A 179 -15.53 20.75 -2.77
N LYS A 180 -15.79 20.78 -4.07
CA LYS A 180 -17.14 20.64 -4.63
C LYS A 180 -17.80 19.36 -4.14
N PHE A 181 -17.12 18.21 -4.25
CA PHE A 181 -17.67 16.92 -3.82
C PHE A 181 -17.95 16.88 -2.31
N LEU A 182 -17.05 17.45 -1.49
CA LEU A 182 -17.23 17.52 -0.04
C LEU A 182 -18.42 18.39 0.38
N THR A 183 -18.76 19.42 -0.40
CA THR A 183 -19.88 20.31 -0.11
C THR A 183 -21.22 19.77 -0.65
N GLU A 184 -21.19 18.94 -1.68
CA GLU A 184 -22.37 18.26 -2.22
C GLU A 184 -22.82 17.06 -1.36
N HIS A 185 -21.96 16.58 -0.43
CA HIS A 185 -22.22 15.46 0.46
C HIS A 185 -22.21 15.92 1.91
N ASN A 186 -22.95 15.21 2.74
CA ASN A 186 -23.01 15.46 4.18
C ASN A 186 -22.83 14.18 5.02
N THR A 187 -22.65 13.04 4.37
CA THR A 187 -22.57 11.74 5.03
C THR A 187 -21.29 11.03 4.62
N MET A 188 -20.62 10.39 5.59
CA MET A 188 -19.42 9.62 5.35
C MET A 188 -19.43 8.28 6.10
N ALA A 189 -18.63 7.35 5.62
CA ALA A 189 -18.22 6.16 6.35
C ALA A 189 -16.93 6.50 7.13
N LEU A 190 -17.04 6.59 8.46
CA LEU A 190 -15.91 6.82 9.35
C LEU A 190 -15.36 5.49 9.85
N ALA A 191 -14.13 5.16 9.46
CA ALA A 191 -13.41 3.97 9.92
C ALA A 191 -12.42 4.32 11.03
N THR A 192 -12.51 3.60 12.14
CA THR A 192 -11.59 3.65 13.30
C THR A 192 -11.21 2.23 13.70
N ALA A 193 -10.16 2.06 14.49
CA ALA A 193 -9.77 0.74 14.98
C ALA A 193 -9.17 0.84 16.39
N HIS A 194 -9.42 -0.16 17.23
CA HIS A 194 -8.72 -0.36 18.50
C HIS A 194 -8.34 -1.84 18.62
N ASP A 195 -7.17 -2.12 19.16
CA ASP A 195 -6.64 -3.47 19.34
C ASP A 195 -6.76 -4.39 18.11
N GLY A 196 -6.57 -3.80 16.91
CA GLY A 196 -6.69 -4.52 15.64
C GLY A 196 -8.13 -4.78 15.18
N VAL A 197 -9.16 -4.37 15.96
CA VAL A 197 -10.57 -4.54 15.60
C VAL A 197 -11.06 -3.28 14.86
N PRO A 198 -11.34 -3.38 13.54
CA PRO A 198 -11.84 -2.25 12.77
C PRO A 198 -13.32 -1.99 13.06
N ARG A 199 -13.72 -0.71 13.03
CA ARG A 199 -15.11 -0.28 13.10
C ARG A 199 -15.39 0.74 12.00
N CYS A 200 -16.49 0.57 11.29
CA CYS A 200 -17.01 1.52 10.33
C CYS A 200 -18.34 2.07 10.81
N SER A 201 -18.48 3.38 10.86
CA SER A 201 -19.68 4.08 11.30
C SER A 201 -20.17 5.04 10.22
N PRO A 202 -21.39 4.88 9.69
CA PRO A 202 -22.00 5.92 8.87
C PRO A 202 -22.34 7.11 9.79
N VAL A 203 -21.88 8.29 9.42
CA VAL A 203 -22.07 9.51 10.20
C VAL A 203 -22.30 10.71 9.30
N GLU A 204 -23.09 11.66 9.78
CA GLU A 204 -23.17 12.99 9.18
C GLU A 204 -21.93 13.80 9.51
N TYR A 205 -21.46 14.62 8.58
CA TYR A 205 -20.36 15.54 8.79
C TYR A 205 -20.70 16.96 8.34
N GLN A 206 -19.97 17.89 8.87
CA GLN A 206 -19.87 19.26 8.38
C GLN A 206 -18.42 19.55 8.00
N TYR A 207 -18.18 20.03 6.78
CA TYR A 207 -16.85 20.40 6.32
C TYR A 207 -16.68 21.92 6.47
N LEU A 208 -15.80 22.32 7.37
CA LEU A 208 -15.56 23.73 7.74
C LEU A 208 -14.08 23.95 7.97
N ASP A 209 -13.55 25.02 7.39
CA ASP A 209 -12.17 25.46 7.62
C ASP A 209 -11.16 24.29 7.44
N GLU A 210 -11.33 23.56 6.31
CA GLU A 210 -10.51 22.40 5.93
C GLU A 210 -10.55 21.19 6.89
N LYS A 211 -11.57 21.11 7.74
CA LYS A 211 -11.78 20.03 8.69
C LYS A 211 -13.18 19.44 8.57
N PHE A 212 -13.28 18.17 8.91
CA PHE A 212 -14.58 17.53 9.12
C PHE A 212 -14.95 17.58 10.58
N TYR A 213 -16.19 17.94 10.85
CA TYR A 213 -16.78 17.92 12.19
C TYR A 213 -17.95 16.96 12.24
N ILE A 214 -17.94 16.09 13.26
CA ILE A 214 -18.99 15.11 13.51
C ILE A 214 -19.58 15.38 14.89
N VAL A 215 -20.88 15.63 14.95
CA VAL A 215 -21.64 15.70 16.19
C VAL A 215 -22.21 14.32 16.51
N THR A 216 -22.05 13.85 17.73
CA THR A 216 -22.43 12.49 18.12
C THR A 216 -22.71 12.36 19.60
N GLU A 217 -23.60 11.45 19.96
CA GLU A 217 -23.91 11.09 21.36
C GLU A 217 -22.84 10.21 22.03
N GLY A 218 -21.83 9.77 21.26
CA GLY A 218 -20.78 8.87 21.76
C GLY A 218 -20.71 7.56 20.99
N GLY A 219 -20.28 6.51 21.66
CA GLY A 219 -20.23 5.13 21.13
C GLY A 219 -18.83 4.62 20.85
N GLN A 220 -18.76 3.37 20.42
CA GLN A 220 -17.49 2.62 20.31
C GLN A 220 -16.47 3.19 19.33
N LYS A 221 -16.86 4.08 18.40
CA LYS A 221 -15.89 4.78 17.53
C LYS A 221 -14.84 5.56 18.34
N PHE A 222 -15.19 6.00 19.56
CA PHE A 222 -14.26 6.69 20.43
C PHE A 222 -13.11 5.80 20.93
N ALA A 223 -13.31 4.49 21.06
CA ALA A 223 -12.22 3.60 21.45
C ALA A 223 -11.05 3.71 20.49
N GLY A 224 -11.31 3.64 19.17
CA GLY A 224 -10.25 3.80 18.16
C GLY A 224 -9.70 5.23 18.09
N ILE A 225 -10.55 6.24 18.24
CA ILE A 225 -10.12 7.65 18.22
C ILE A 225 -9.16 7.95 19.38
N LEU A 226 -9.50 7.52 20.58
CA LEU A 226 -8.71 7.76 21.79
C LEU A 226 -7.40 6.95 21.80
N GLN A 227 -7.41 5.75 21.19
CA GLN A 227 -6.24 4.89 21.21
C GLN A 227 -5.17 5.32 20.20
N ASN A 228 -5.54 5.71 18.99
CA ASN A 228 -4.52 5.96 17.96
C ASN A 228 -4.61 7.31 17.22
N GLY A 229 -5.63 8.11 17.47
CA GLY A 229 -5.75 9.46 16.92
C GLY A 229 -5.79 9.54 15.39
N ARG A 230 -6.09 8.44 14.72
CA ARG A 230 -6.19 8.32 13.25
C ARG A 230 -7.52 7.74 12.83
N ALA A 231 -8.00 8.18 11.68
CA ALA A 231 -9.21 7.64 11.06
C ALA A 231 -9.06 7.59 9.55
N SER A 232 -9.85 6.73 8.91
CA SER A 232 -10.06 6.73 7.48
C SER A 232 -11.50 7.07 7.18
N ILE A 233 -11.73 7.88 6.14
CA ILE A 233 -13.04 8.37 5.73
C ILE A 233 -13.31 7.89 4.31
N GLY A 234 -14.52 7.38 4.08
CA GLY A 234 -15.03 7.09 2.74
C GLY A 234 -16.22 7.99 2.44
N ILE A 235 -16.15 8.75 1.32
CA ILE A 235 -17.28 9.51 0.79
C ILE A 235 -17.43 9.09 -0.66
N TYR A 236 -18.64 8.71 -1.09
CA TYR A 236 -18.85 8.13 -2.43
C TYR A 236 -20.28 8.25 -2.89
N ASN A 237 -20.46 8.31 -4.20
CA ASN A 237 -21.76 8.18 -4.84
C ASN A 237 -22.18 6.71 -4.89
N ASN A 238 -23.48 6.48 -5.01
CA ASN A 238 -23.99 5.14 -5.27
C ASN A 238 -23.37 4.59 -6.56
N TYR A 239 -22.87 3.35 -6.51
CA TYR A 239 -22.33 2.69 -7.67
C TYR A 239 -23.43 2.31 -8.64
N THR A 240 -23.34 2.76 -9.88
CA THR A 240 -24.24 2.38 -10.97
C THR A 240 -23.49 1.68 -12.10
N SER A 241 -22.28 2.12 -12.42
CA SER A 241 -21.42 1.53 -13.44
C SER A 241 -19.98 1.96 -13.24
N MET A 242 -19.03 1.30 -13.90
CA MET A 242 -17.62 1.72 -13.93
C MET A 242 -17.41 3.11 -14.54
N GLY A 243 -18.32 3.55 -15.41
CA GLY A 243 -18.25 4.87 -16.04
C GLY A 243 -18.76 6.01 -15.16
N SER A 244 -19.38 5.72 -14.01
CA SER A 244 -19.97 6.70 -13.10
C SER A 244 -19.40 6.64 -11.68
N VAL A 245 -18.26 5.96 -11.50
CA VAL A 245 -17.62 5.89 -10.19
C VAL A 245 -17.11 7.27 -9.80
N TYR A 246 -17.58 7.75 -8.65
CA TYR A 246 -17.02 8.91 -7.98
C TYR A 246 -17.01 8.70 -6.47
N GLY A 247 -15.85 8.85 -5.87
CA GLY A 247 -15.64 8.75 -4.42
C GLY A 247 -14.23 9.06 -4.03
N MET A 248 -14.01 9.14 -2.74
CA MET A 248 -12.68 9.36 -2.19
C MET A 248 -12.47 8.62 -0.88
N GLN A 249 -11.25 8.21 -0.66
CA GLN A 249 -10.74 7.73 0.60
C GLN A 249 -9.83 8.82 1.19
N ILE A 250 -10.07 9.19 2.44
CA ILE A 250 -9.37 10.28 3.07
C ILE A 250 -8.71 9.74 4.34
N THR A 251 -7.40 9.92 4.45
CA THR A 251 -6.69 9.68 5.71
C THR A 251 -6.73 10.96 6.54
N ALA A 252 -7.06 10.83 7.82
CA ALA A 252 -7.18 11.99 8.71
C ALA A 252 -6.56 11.72 10.08
N THR A 253 -6.04 12.76 10.71
CA THR A 253 -5.85 12.79 12.16
C THR A 253 -7.16 13.19 12.81
N VAL A 254 -7.45 12.63 13.97
CA VAL A 254 -8.72 12.83 14.67
C VAL A 254 -8.49 13.20 16.13
N LYS A 255 -9.28 14.13 16.63
CA LYS A 255 -9.33 14.52 18.04
C LYS A 255 -10.75 14.79 18.50
N THR A 256 -10.98 14.67 19.79
CA THR A 256 -12.19 15.17 20.45
C THR A 256 -12.04 16.67 20.69
N VAL A 257 -13.09 17.44 20.40
CA VAL A 257 -13.16 18.86 20.73
C VAL A 257 -13.70 18.98 22.18
N PRO A 258 -13.03 19.76 23.04
CA PRO A 258 -13.50 19.93 24.42
C PRO A 258 -14.94 20.46 24.46
N LEU A 259 -15.77 19.87 25.33
CA LEU A 259 -17.14 20.30 25.52
C LEU A 259 -17.16 21.79 25.91
N PHE A 260 -18.11 22.51 25.31
CA PHE A 260 -18.36 23.94 25.61
C PHE A 260 -17.19 24.89 25.33
N SER A 261 -16.16 24.44 24.58
CA SER A 261 -15.10 25.31 24.10
C SER A 261 -15.60 26.26 23.00
N GLN A 262 -14.82 27.26 22.66
CA GLN A 262 -15.15 28.19 21.57
C GLN A 262 -15.30 27.45 20.22
N GLU A 263 -14.40 26.50 19.90
CA GLU A 263 -14.48 25.65 18.70
C GLU A 263 -15.79 24.84 18.71
N TYR A 264 -16.15 24.28 19.85
CA TYR A 264 -17.39 23.52 20.03
C TYR A 264 -18.61 24.38 19.69
N TYR A 265 -18.76 25.52 20.33
CA TYR A 265 -19.92 26.41 20.09
C TYR A 265 -19.96 26.93 18.65
N SER A 266 -18.82 27.30 18.08
CA SER A 266 -18.75 27.80 16.70
C SER A 266 -19.32 26.81 15.68
N VAL A 267 -19.03 25.51 15.84
CA VAL A 267 -19.55 24.47 14.94
C VAL A 267 -21.05 24.32 15.08
N PHE A 268 -21.58 24.35 16.30
CA PHE A 268 -23.03 24.23 16.52
C PHE A 268 -23.79 25.50 16.04
N GLU A 269 -23.23 26.67 16.21
CA GLU A 269 -23.81 27.93 15.71
C GLU A 269 -23.92 27.92 14.17
N LYS A 270 -22.90 27.41 13.48
CA LYS A 270 -22.94 27.22 12.01
C LYS A 270 -24.02 26.20 11.57
N ARG A 271 -24.49 25.34 12.48
CA ARG A 271 -25.65 24.43 12.28
C ARG A 271 -26.99 25.09 12.70
N GLY A 272 -26.98 26.33 13.13
CA GLY A 272 -28.18 27.05 13.62
C GLY A 272 -28.61 26.61 15.03
N ILE A 273 -27.76 25.96 15.81
CA ILE A 273 -28.04 25.49 17.16
C ILE A 273 -27.38 26.44 18.17
N SER A 274 -28.19 27.14 18.96
CA SER A 274 -27.69 28.11 19.93
C SER A 274 -27.05 27.44 21.14
N GLN A 275 -26.15 28.14 21.81
CA GLN A 275 -25.53 27.68 23.06
C GLN A 275 -26.55 27.37 24.15
N GLU A 276 -27.65 28.16 24.23
CA GLU A 276 -28.73 27.90 25.18
C GLU A 276 -29.45 26.58 24.87
N THR A 277 -29.67 26.27 23.62
CA THR A 277 -30.27 25.01 23.21
C THR A 277 -29.40 23.83 23.64
N ILE A 278 -28.08 23.91 23.39
CA ILE A 278 -27.12 22.85 23.74
C ILE A 278 -27.13 22.60 25.27
N LYS A 279 -27.13 23.68 26.08
CA LYS A 279 -27.12 23.56 27.54
C LYS A 279 -28.41 22.93 28.13
N LYS A 280 -29.50 22.93 27.38
CA LYS A 280 -30.77 22.35 27.78
C LYS A 280 -30.95 20.89 27.36
N LEU A 281 -30.01 20.33 26.56
CA LEU A 281 -30.10 18.95 26.15
C LEU A 281 -29.94 17.99 27.35
N PRO A 282 -30.71 16.90 27.40
CA PRO A 282 -30.62 15.91 28.48
C PRO A 282 -29.36 15.04 28.43
N ILE A 283 -28.61 15.13 27.34
CA ILE A 283 -27.35 14.39 27.06
C ILE A 283 -26.28 15.33 26.52
N ASN A 284 -25.05 14.96 26.73
CA ASN A 284 -23.94 15.66 26.07
C ASN A 284 -23.80 15.19 24.59
N LEU A 285 -23.76 16.15 23.69
CA LEU A 285 -23.33 15.91 22.32
C LEU A 285 -21.81 16.12 22.25
N TYR A 286 -21.09 15.10 21.81
CA TYR A 286 -19.65 15.18 21.62
C TYR A 286 -19.34 15.66 20.21
N LEU A 287 -18.26 16.40 20.06
CA LEU A 287 -17.77 16.89 18.78
C LEU A 287 -16.42 16.24 18.48
N ILE A 288 -16.33 15.60 17.32
CA ILE A 288 -15.10 15.03 16.77
C ILE A 288 -14.62 15.96 15.65
N SER A 289 -13.34 16.32 15.65
CA SER A 289 -12.67 17.07 14.61
C SER A 289 -11.68 16.15 13.89
N LEU A 290 -11.77 16.08 12.55
CA LEU A 290 -10.84 15.32 11.71
C LEU A 290 -10.14 16.29 10.76
N THR A 291 -8.81 16.25 10.79
CA THR A 291 -7.97 17.02 9.87
C THR A 291 -7.45 16.08 8.79
N PRO A 292 -7.87 16.22 7.52
CA PRO A 292 -7.39 15.38 6.45
C PRO A 292 -5.88 15.58 6.23
N THR A 293 -5.20 14.49 5.93
CA THR A 293 -3.76 14.48 5.63
C THR A 293 -3.46 13.96 4.23
N LYS A 294 -4.45 13.28 3.60
CA LYS A 294 -4.34 12.71 2.27
C LYS A 294 -5.71 12.44 1.69
N PHE A 295 -5.88 12.75 0.41
CA PHE A 295 -7.07 12.37 -0.36
C PHE A 295 -6.66 11.43 -1.50
N ASP A 296 -7.25 10.25 -1.57
CA ASP A 296 -7.20 9.34 -2.70
C ASP A 296 -8.56 9.41 -3.42
N VAL A 297 -8.60 10.06 -4.57
CA VAL A 297 -9.84 10.36 -5.31
C VAL A 297 -9.97 9.42 -6.50
N ILE A 298 -11.16 8.91 -6.72
CA ILE A 298 -11.53 8.24 -7.97
C ILE A 298 -12.73 8.97 -8.57
N ASN A 299 -12.58 9.43 -9.82
CA ASN A 299 -13.68 10.02 -10.60
C ASN A 299 -13.53 9.60 -12.06
N SER A 300 -14.51 8.85 -12.56
CA SER A 300 -14.51 8.36 -13.94
C SER A 300 -14.55 9.50 -14.97
N ASP A 301 -15.12 10.66 -14.61
CA ASP A 301 -15.23 11.81 -15.50
C ASP A 301 -13.88 12.49 -15.78
N PHE A 302 -12.87 12.27 -14.94
CA PHE A 302 -11.52 12.78 -15.19
C PHE A 302 -10.93 12.27 -16.52
N LYS A 303 -11.33 11.09 -16.98
CA LYS A 303 -10.96 10.57 -18.30
C LYS A 303 -11.42 11.48 -19.44
N LYS A 304 -12.61 12.07 -19.33
CA LYS A 304 -13.16 13.00 -20.35
C LYS A 304 -12.34 14.29 -20.43
N LEU A 305 -11.61 14.61 -19.35
CA LEU A 305 -10.74 15.77 -19.25
C LEU A 305 -9.26 15.44 -19.60
N GLY A 306 -8.99 14.20 -20.02
CA GLY A 306 -7.64 13.74 -20.39
C GLY A 306 -6.76 13.32 -19.19
N TYR A 307 -7.34 13.14 -18.01
CA TYR A 307 -6.63 12.72 -16.81
C TYR A 307 -6.95 11.29 -16.40
N ASP A 308 -6.09 10.67 -15.62
CA ASP A 308 -6.43 9.39 -15.01
C ASP A 308 -7.58 9.55 -14.01
N PRO A 309 -8.48 8.55 -13.92
CA PRO A 309 -9.61 8.60 -12.99
C PRO A 309 -9.20 8.57 -11.52
N LYS A 310 -8.02 8.03 -11.21
CA LYS A 310 -7.46 8.00 -9.86
C LYS A 310 -6.44 9.12 -9.69
N GLN A 311 -6.70 10.00 -8.75
CA GLN A 311 -5.85 11.14 -8.41
C GLN A 311 -5.53 11.12 -6.91
N GLN A 312 -4.47 11.82 -6.53
CA GLN A 312 -4.04 11.95 -5.15
C GLN A 312 -3.72 13.41 -4.82
N PHE A 313 -4.21 13.85 -3.68
CA PHE A 313 -3.98 15.20 -3.16
C PHE A 313 -3.46 15.13 -1.72
#